data_3f93a174a6dae646eb08e57e45235188
#
_entry.id   3f93a174a6dae646eb08e57e45235188
#
_cell.length_a   1.000
_cell.length_b   1.000
_cell.length_c   1.000
_cell.angle_alpha   90.00
_cell.angle_beta   90.00
_cell.angle_gamma   90.00
#
_symmetry.space_group_name_H-M   'P 1'
#
loop_
_entity.id
_entity.type
_entity.pdbx_description
1 polymer ?
#
loop_
_entity_poly.entity_id
_entity_poly.type
_entity_poly.pdbx_seq_one_letter_code
_entity_poly.pdbx_strand_id
1 'polypeptide(L)'
;MRQFVRLCIGECYKTKHTIIPALHIGIPLVGSVALLLYHHFSKVETMVQLSTFSQLIGLAFPFIVSLVCACQTALEEGNHFQTFLGGSGGWLRSFWAKCLVLQIAGGASVVIGMGSFALGESYLLGNADLPSVLYMEIAAGLWLGSLIQYPIHLFLNLRFSQSVSMGIGVIQSVLAALLITGLGEGIWQFLPCSWSIRFSAEILKRFLGLGTDFGRVIFGLISISVCAIISLWFQYRGELAAASTHAE
;
A
#
# COMPACT_ATOMS: atom_id res chain seq x y z
N MET A 1 -3.14 -12.84 22.00
CA MET A 1 -4.13 -12.03 21.26
C MET A 1 -4.35 -10.65 21.88
N ARG A 2 -4.70 -10.51 23.17
CA ARG A 2 -4.95 -9.19 23.81
C ARG A 2 -3.76 -8.20 23.73
N GLN A 3 -2.51 -8.67 23.82
CA GLN A 3 -1.33 -7.80 23.72
C GLN A 3 -1.15 -7.20 22.31
N PHE A 4 -1.35 -7.98 21.26
CA PHE A 4 -1.22 -7.51 19.88
C PHE A 4 -2.27 -6.43 19.55
N VAL A 5 -3.53 -6.62 20.00
CA VAL A 5 -4.57 -5.61 19.84
C VAL A 5 -4.22 -4.30 20.57
N ARG A 6 -3.65 -4.39 21.79
CA ARG A 6 -3.16 -3.19 22.50
C ARG A 6 -2.04 -2.48 21.75
N LEU A 7 -1.12 -3.22 21.12
CA LEU A 7 -0.09 -2.62 20.26
C LEU A 7 -0.71 -1.89 19.06
N CYS A 8 -1.67 -2.51 18.36
CA CYS A 8 -2.38 -1.86 17.25
C CYS A 8 -3.10 -0.57 17.71
N ILE A 9 -3.80 -0.61 18.83
CA ILE A 9 -4.46 0.59 19.39
C ILE A 9 -3.42 1.68 19.71
N GLY A 10 -2.28 1.31 20.30
CA GLY A 10 -1.18 2.23 20.57
C GLY A 10 -0.63 2.87 19.30
N GLU A 11 -0.44 2.08 18.23
CA GLU A 11 0.01 2.60 16.93
C GLU A 11 -1.03 3.55 16.31
N CYS A 12 -2.32 3.23 16.37
CA CYS A 12 -3.39 4.15 15.94
C CYS A 12 -3.35 5.48 16.70
N TYR A 13 -3.13 5.44 18.02
CA TYR A 13 -3.00 6.66 18.82
C TYR A 13 -1.80 7.51 18.44
N LYS A 14 -0.64 6.89 18.18
CA LYS A 14 0.57 7.60 17.74
C LYS A 14 0.34 8.30 16.40
N THR A 15 -0.33 7.65 15.46
CA THR A 15 -0.54 8.19 14.11
C THR A 15 -1.60 9.27 14.05
N LYS A 16 -2.59 9.25 14.95
CA LYS A 16 -3.78 10.13 14.90
C LYS A 16 -3.45 11.62 14.86
N HIS A 17 -2.39 12.05 15.55
CA HIS A 17 -2.00 13.47 15.65
C HIS A 17 -0.79 13.83 14.77
N THR A 18 -0.56 13.05 13.71
CA THR A 18 0.54 13.24 12.76
C THR A 18 0.00 13.60 11.38
N ILE A 19 0.91 13.78 10.41
CA ILE A 19 0.57 14.02 9.01
C ILE A 19 -0.03 12.77 8.33
N ILE A 20 0.14 11.57 8.91
CA ILE A 20 -0.23 10.30 8.26
C ILE A 20 -1.72 10.21 7.91
N PRO A 21 -2.69 10.55 8.79
CA PRO A 21 -4.10 10.59 8.41
C PRO A 21 -4.41 11.59 7.31
N ALA A 22 -3.75 12.76 7.34
CA ALA A 22 -3.93 13.78 6.30
C ALA A 22 -3.44 13.29 4.94
N LEU A 23 -2.34 12.52 4.88
CA LEU A 23 -1.86 11.90 3.64
C LEU A 23 -2.84 10.84 3.12
N HIS A 24 -3.40 9.99 4.01
CA HIS A 24 -4.34 8.93 3.62
C HIS A 24 -5.69 9.47 3.12
N ILE A 25 -6.09 10.67 3.53
CA ILE A 25 -7.33 11.30 3.08
C ILE A 25 -7.03 12.28 1.94
N GLY A 26 -6.02 13.12 2.08
CA GLY A 26 -5.72 14.21 1.16
C GLY A 26 -5.24 13.73 -0.21
N ILE A 27 -4.31 12.77 -0.25
CA ILE A 27 -3.77 12.29 -1.53
C ILE A 27 -4.87 11.70 -2.42
N PRO A 28 -5.72 10.75 -1.96
CA PRO A 28 -6.76 10.18 -2.82
C PRO A 28 -7.83 11.21 -3.21
N LEU A 29 -8.20 12.13 -2.34
CA LEU A 29 -9.17 13.18 -2.68
C LEU A 29 -8.61 14.14 -3.72
N VAL A 30 -7.39 14.62 -3.55
CA VAL A 30 -6.74 15.51 -4.53
C VAL A 30 -6.58 14.81 -5.87
N GLY A 31 -6.15 13.55 -5.89
CA GLY A 31 -6.04 12.75 -7.11
C GLY A 31 -7.38 12.56 -7.82
N SER A 32 -8.42 12.25 -7.05
CA SER A 32 -9.80 12.12 -7.57
C SER A 32 -10.29 13.42 -8.19
N VAL A 33 -10.21 14.54 -7.45
CA VAL A 33 -10.65 15.85 -7.93
C VAL A 33 -9.85 16.29 -9.17
N ALA A 34 -8.53 16.14 -9.16
CA ALA A 34 -7.70 16.53 -10.29
C ALA A 34 -8.08 15.77 -11.57
N LEU A 35 -8.35 14.46 -11.46
CA LEU A 35 -8.71 13.67 -12.63
C LEU A 35 -10.16 13.92 -13.10
N LEU A 36 -11.10 14.12 -12.19
CA LEU A 36 -12.47 14.53 -12.52
C LEU A 36 -12.49 15.87 -13.25
N LEU A 37 -11.71 16.85 -12.80
CA LEU A 37 -11.56 18.13 -13.50
C LEU A 37 -10.98 17.93 -14.91
N TYR A 38 -9.95 17.11 -15.05
CA TYR A 38 -9.40 16.78 -16.38
C TYR A 38 -10.45 16.12 -17.28
N HIS A 39 -11.21 15.15 -16.77
CA HIS A 39 -12.23 14.45 -17.54
C HIS A 39 -13.44 15.33 -17.90
N HIS A 40 -13.77 16.32 -17.07
CA HIS A 40 -14.82 17.30 -17.39
C HIS A 40 -14.54 18.02 -18.72
N PHE A 41 -13.27 18.27 -19.04
CA PHE A 41 -12.87 18.95 -20.28
C PHE A 41 -12.55 17.97 -21.43
N SER A 42 -12.22 16.72 -21.16
CA SER A 42 -11.64 15.81 -22.16
C SER A 42 -12.63 14.90 -22.89
N LYS A 43 -13.90 14.85 -22.50
CA LYS A 43 -14.97 14.00 -23.10
C LYS A 43 -14.55 12.55 -23.38
N VAL A 44 -13.83 11.95 -22.46
CA VAL A 44 -13.35 10.57 -22.55
C VAL A 44 -14.44 9.61 -22.05
N GLU A 45 -14.53 8.42 -22.61
CA GLU A 45 -15.46 7.37 -22.19
C GLU A 45 -15.27 6.98 -20.73
N THR A 46 -16.35 6.73 -19.97
CA THR A 46 -16.33 6.45 -18.53
C THR A 46 -15.43 5.27 -18.16
N MET A 47 -15.40 4.21 -18.99
CA MET A 47 -14.50 3.06 -18.76
C MET A 47 -13.02 3.45 -18.84
N VAL A 48 -12.66 4.31 -19.78
CA VAL A 48 -11.28 4.82 -19.92
C VAL A 48 -10.93 5.74 -18.73
N GLN A 49 -11.89 6.54 -18.26
CA GLN A 49 -11.71 7.40 -17.08
C GLN A 49 -11.39 6.54 -15.85
N LEU A 50 -12.20 5.51 -15.58
CA LEU A 50 -12.00 4.58 -14.47
C LEU A 50 -10.67 3.80 -14.58
N SER A 51 -10.33 3.34 -15.79
CA SER A 51 -9.07 2.68 -16.07
C SER A 51 -7.88 3.59 -15.76
N THR A 52 -7.91 4.82 -16.25
CA THR A 52 -6.84 5.80 -16.02
C THR A 52 -6.66 6.12 -14.54
N PHE A 53 -7.76 6.35 -13.81
CA PHE A 53 -7.71 6.63 -12.38
C PHE A 53 -7.14 5.47 -11.57
N SER A 54 -7.63 4.26 -11.81
CA SER A 54 -7.16 3.07 -11.12
C SER A 54 -5.68 2.76 -11.39
N GLN A 55 -5.23 2.97 -12.63
CA GLN A 55 -3.82 2.80 -13.00
C GLN A 55 -2.92 3.85 -12.36
N LEU A 56 -3.35 5.11 -12.28
CA LEU A 56 -2.61 6.17 -11.59
C LEU A 56 -2.44 5.87 -10.11
N ILE A 57 -3.49 5.43 -9.43
CA ILE A 57 -3.40 4.98 -8.03
C ILE A 57 -2.40 3.82 -7.92
N GLY A 58 -2.56 2.77 -8.72
CA GLY A 58 -1.70 1.59 -8.68
C GLY A 58 -0.23 1.91 -8.93
N LEU A 59 0.05 2.84 -9.85
CA LEU A 59 1.39 3.35 -10.15
C LEU A 59 1.99 4.13 -8.97
N ALA A 60 1.20 4.97 -8.32
CA ALA A 60 1.67 5.81 -7.22
C ALA A 60 1.87 5.03 -5.91
N PHE A 61 1.26 3.85 -5.76
CA PHE A 61 1.25 3.07 -4.53
C PHE A 61 2.63 2.82 -3.92
N PRO A 62 3.64 2.30 -4.66
CA PRO A 62 4.94 2.02 -4.06
C PRO A 62 5.58 3.26 -3.43
N PHE A 63 5.48 4.40 -4.12
CA PHE A 63 6.01 5.65 -3.60
C PHE A 63 5.21 6.16 -2.39
N ILE A 64 3.88 6.15 -2.45
CA ILE A 64 3.02 6.62 -1.35
C ILE A 64 3.24 5.75 -0.11
N VAL A 65 3.30 4.42 -0.25
CA VAL A 65 3.58 3.51 0.85
C VAL A 65 4.95 3.78 1.45
N SER A 66 5.98 4.01 0.61
CA SER A 66 7.33 4.33 1.10
C SER A 66 7.35 5.62 1.93
N LEU A 67 6.64 6.66 1.47
CA LEU A 67 6.49 7.94 2.17
C LEU A 67 5.77 7.77 3.52
N VAL A 68 4.65 7.05 3.53
CA VAL A 68 3.88 6.80 4.76
C VAL A 68 4.69 5.98 5.77
N CYS A 69 5.40 4.95 5.32
CA CYS A 69 6.29 4.16 6.17
C CYS A 69 7.46 5.00 6.71
N ALA A 70 8.01 5.95 5.91
CA ALA A 70 9.04 6.88 6.36
C ALA A 70 8.50 7.81 7.46
N CYS A 71 7.31 8.41 7.26
CA CYS A 71 6.68 9.23 8.29
C CYS A 71 6.42 8.44 9.59
N GLN A 72 5.99 7.17 9.49
CA GLN A 72 5.74 6.31 10.64
C GLN A 72 7.04 5.97 11.39
N THR A 73 8.15 5.76 10.67
CA THR A 73 9.44 5.45 11.28
C THR A 73 10.06 6.69 11.94
N ALA A 74 9.88 7.88 11.34
CA ALA A 74 10.33 9.15 11.92
C ALA A 74 9.77 9.40 13.33
N LEU A 75 8.53 8.95 13.62
CA LEU A 75 7.94 9.05 14.95
C LEU A 75 8.68 8.20 15.99
N GLU A 76 9.24 7.06 15.59
CA GLU A 76 10.01 6.20 16.49
C GLU A 76 11.44 6.73 16.68
N GLU A 77 12.06 7.30 15.63
CA GLU A 77 13.39 7.92 15.71
C GLU A 77 13.41 9.06 16.73
N GLY A 78 12.36 9.90 16.76
CA GLY A 78 12.23 10.98 17.74
C GLY A 78 12.21 10.50 19.20
N ASN A 79 11.87 9.24 19.47
CA ASN A 79 11.87 8.59 20.77
C ASN A 79 13.00 7.55 20.92
N HIS A 80 14.05 7.61 20.09
CA HIS A 80 15.16 6.65 20.08
C HIS A 80 14.69 5.18 20.05
N PHE A 81 13.60 4.89 19.36
CA PHE A 81 12.96 3.58 19.25
C PHE A 81 12.55 2.93 20.59
N GLN A 82 12.54 3.67 21.71
CA GLN A 82 12.24 3.11 23.02
C GLN A 82 10.87 2.45 23.08
N THR A 83 9.85 3.02 22.46
CA THR A 83 8.50 2.41 22.40
C THR A 83 8.44 1.18 21.51
N PHE A 84 9.25 1.14 20.46
CA PHE A 84 9.37 -0.01 19.56
C PHE A 84 10.11 -1.17 20.23
N LEU A 85 11.20 -0.86 20.97
CA LEU A 85 12.08 -1.85 21.61
C LEU A 85 11.54 -2.31 22.97
N GLY A 86 10.97 -1.41 23.77
CA GLY A 86 10.49 -1.66 25.13
C GLY A 86 9.08 -2.22 25.20
N GLY A 87 8.37 -2.37 24.09
CA GLY A 87 7.02 -2.93 24.07
C GLY A 87 7.00 -4.38 24.58
N SER A 88 6.06 -4.71 25.47
CA SER A 88 5.87 -6.03 26.09
C SER A 88 5.66 -7.19 25.08
N GLY A 89 5.60 -6.87 23.79
CA GLY A 89 5.39 -7.80 22.70
C GLY A 89 6.64 -8.20 21.90
N GLY A 90 7.79 -7.56 22.15
CA GLY A 90 9.01 -7.72 21.36
C GLY A 90 8.93 -7.05 19.97
N TRP A 91 10.07 -6.94 19.32
CA TRP A 91 10.26 -6.22 18.05
C TRP A 91 9.35 -6.72 16.93
N LEU A 92 9.21 -8.04 16.80
CA LEU A 92 8.42 -8.65 15.75
C LEU A 92 6.93 -8.29 15.84
N ARG A 93 6.35 -8.32 17.06
CA ARG A 93 4.94 -7.98 17.25
C ARG A 93 4.68 -6.50 17.03
N SER A 94 5.60 -5.62 17.46
CA SER A 94 5.50 -4.18 17.21
C SER A 94 5.58 -3.87 15.72
N PHE A 95 6.47 -4.54 14.97
CA PHE A 95 6.57 -4.41 13.52
C PHE A 95 5.25 -4.78 12.81
N TRP A 96 4.69 -5.96 13.10
CA TRP A 96 3.47 -6.41 12.46
C TRP A 96 2.24 -5.60 12.89
N ALA A 97 2.21 -5.06 14.11
CA ALA A 97 1.16 -4.14 14.53
C ALA A 97 1.19 -2.84 13.71
N LYS A 98 2.38 -2.26 13.48
CA LYS A 98 2.55 -1.10 12.58
C LYS A 98 2.11 -1.42 11.16
N CYS A 99 2.58 -2.53 10.59
CA CYS A 99 2.17 -2.97 9.26
C CYS A 99 0.66 -3.06 9.13
N LEU A 100 -0.01 -3.70 10.09
CA LEU A 100 -1.46 -3.88 10.06
C LEU A 100 -2.21 -2.55 10.10
N VAL A 101 -1.81 -1.64 10.99
CA VAL A 101 -2.45 -0.31 11.11
C VAL A 101 -2.30 0.48 9.81
N LEU A 102 -1.12 0.49 9.21
CA LEU A 102 -0.87 1.18 7.95
C LEU A 102 -1.61 0.53 6.77
N GLN A 103 -1.68 -0.80 6.72
CA GLN A 103 -2.44 -1.53 5.70
C GLN A 103 -3.94 -1.22 5.77
N ILE A 104 -4.52 -1.17 6.97
CA ILE A 104 -5.93 -0.79 7.17
C ILE A 104 -6.15 0.67 6.74
N ALA A 105 -5.27 1.58 7.13
CA ALA A 105 -5.33 2.98 6.71
C ALA A 105 -5.22 3.13 5.20
N GLY A 106 -4.31 2.39 4.56
CA GLY A 106 -4.17 2.33 3.10
C GLY A 106 -5.42 1.80 2.40
N GLY A 107 -6.06 0.76 2.94
CA GLY A 107 -7.33 0.27 2.43
C GLY A 107 -8.45 1.32 2.50
N ALA A 108 -8.56 2.01 3.64
CA ALA A 108 -9.50 3.13 3.79
C ALA A 108 -9.20 4.26 2.78
N SER A 109 -7.92 4.59 2.56
CA SER A 109 -7.46 5.57 1.58
C SER A 109 -7.92 5.23 0.16
N VAL A 110 -7.76 3.97 -0.26
CA VAL A 110 -8.22 3.51 -1.59
C VAL A 110 -9.73 3.59 -1.72
N VAL A 111 -10.47 3.18 -0.67
CA VAL A 111 -11.94 3.26 -0.67
C VAL A 111 -12.39 4.73 -0.75
N ILE A 112 -11.74 5.64 -0.04
CA ILE A 112 -12.01 7.09 -0.14
C ILE A 112 -11.74 7.58 -1.58
N GLY A 113 -10.62 7.23 -2.18
CA GLY A 113 -10.26 7.62 -3.53
C GLY A 113 -11.24 7.11 -4.58
N MET A 114 -11.47 5.80 -4.60
CA MET A 114 -12.40 5.18 -5.57
C MET A 114 -13.86 5.63 -5.34
N GLY A 115 -14.27 5.78 -4.07
CA GLY A 115 -15.61 6.25 -3.73
C GLY A 115 -15.83 7.71 -4.12
N SER A 116 -14.87 8.61 -3.84
CA SER A 116 -14.96 10.01 -4.24
C SER A 116 -14.94 10.18 -5.76
N PHE A 117 -14.17 9.35 -6.47
CA PHE A 117 -14.14 9.33 -7.92
C PHE A 117 -15.47 8.86 -8.51
N ALA A 118 -16.03 7.74 -8.02
CA ALA A 118 -17.33 7.24 -8.45
C ALA A 118 -18.47 8.25 -8.21
N LEU A 119 -18.48 8.92 -7.05
CA LEU A 119 -19.44 9.97 -6.76
C LEU A 119 -19.26 11.17 -7.72
N GLY A 120 -18.02 11.56 -7.98
CA GLY A 120 -17.72 12.64 -8.91
C GLY A 120 -18.15 12.34 -10.35
N GLU A 121 -17.91 11.11 -10.84
CA GLU A 121 -18.41 10.68 -12.15
C GLU A 121 -19.93 10.76 -12.23
N SER A 122 -20.64 10.27 -11.22
CA SER A 122 -22.10 10.25 -11.20
C SER A 122 -22.72 11.67 -11.07
N TYR A 123 -22.21 12.49 -10.15
CA TYR A 123 -22.84 13.78 -9.83
C TYR A 123 -22.26 14.96 -10.61
N LEU A 124 -20.97 14.98 -10.95
CA LEU A 124 -20.33 16.10 -11.65
C LEU A 124 -20.28 15.88 -13.16
N LEU A 125 -20.07 14.67 -13.62
CA LEU A 125 -19.97 14.34 -15.04
C LEU A 125 -21.27 13.77 -15.61
N GLY A 126 -22.24 13.38 -14.76
CA GLY A 126 -23.50 12.78 -15.18
C GLY A 126 -23.36 11.34 -15.71
N ASN A 127 -22.21 10.71 -15.46
CA ASN A 127 -21.89 9.37 -15.95
C ASN A 127 -22.25 8.34 -14.85
N ALA A 128 -23.40 7.71 -14.95
CA ALA A 128 -23.83 6.65 -14.02
C ALA A 128 -23.86 5.25 -14.69
N ASP A 129 -23.05 5.04 -15.72
CA ASP A 129 -23.13 3.88 -16.60
C ASP A 129 -22.47 2.62 -16.00
N LEU A 130 -21.57 2.79 -15.04
CA LEU A 130 -20.82 1.69 -14.45
C LEU A 130 -21.40 1.28 -13.08
N PRO A 131 -21.45 -0.03 -12.78
CA PRO A 131 -21.98 -0.51 -11.51
C PRO A 131 -21.01 -0.17 -10.37
N SER A 132 -21.53 0.28 -9.22
CA SER A 132 -20.74 0.61 -8.03
C SER A 132 -19.89 -0.56 -7.52
N VAL A 133 -20.33 -1.80 -7.78
CA VAL A 133 -19.57 -3.01 -7.45
C VAL A 133 -18.20 -3.04 -8.15
N LEU A 134 -18.11 -2.57 -9.39
CA LEU A 134 -16.84 -2.53 -10.14
C LEU A 134 -15.82 -1.63 -9.46
N TYR A 135 -16.22 -0.46 -8.96
CA TYR A 135 -15.33 0.44 -8.21
C TYR A 135 -14.82 -0.21 -6.93
N MET A 136 -15.68 -0.96 -6.22
CA MET A 136 -15.30 -1.69 -5.00
C MET A 136 -14.35 -2.85 -5.30
N GLU A 137 -14.57 -3.60 -6.37
CA GLU A 137 -13.66 -4.66 -6.81
C GLU A 137 -12.28 -4.12 -7.18
N ILE A 138 -12.23 -3.01 -7.91
CA ILE A 138 -10.98 -2.33 -8.24
C ILE A 138 -10.28 -1.82 -6.97
N ALA A 139 -11.02 -1.21 -6.04
CA ALA A 139 -10.48 -0.78 -4.75
C ALA A 139 -9.86 -1.96 -3.99
N ALA A 140 -10.54 -3.10 -3.93
CA ALA A 140 -10.03 -4.32 -3.30
C ALA A 140 -8.78 -4.84 -4.02
N GLY A 141 -8.76 -4.87 -5.35
CA GLY A 141 -7.59 -5.28 -6.14
C GLY A 141 -6.37 -4.40 -5.91
N LEU A 142 -6.56 -3.08 -5.93
CA LEU A 142 -5.51 -2.09 -5.64
C LEU A 142 -4.93 -2.29 -4.23
N TRP A 143 -5.79 -2.42 -3.23
CA TRP A 143 -5.37 -2.63 -1.85
C TRP A 143 -4.65 -3.97 -1.66
N LEU A 144 -5.22 -5.08 -2.13
CA LEU A 144 -4.60 -6.41 -2.03
C LEU A 144 -3.23 -6.45 -2.71
N GLY A 145 -3.09 -5.84 -3.89
CA GLY A 145 -1.81 -5.76 -4.58
C GLY A 145 -0.76 -4.93 -3.85
N SER A 146 -1.18 -3.99 -2.98
CA SER A 146 -0.27 -3.13 -2.21
C SER A 146 0.17 -3.72 -0.87
N LEU A 147 -0.49 -4.76 -0.35
CA LEU A 147 -0.27 -5.26 1.01
C LEU A 147 1.20 -5.57 1.33
N ILE A 148 1.92 -6.19 0.39
CA ILE A 148 3.32 -6.58 0.60
C ILE A 148 4.28 -5.39 0.58
N GLN A 149 3.89 -4.25 0.02
CA GLN A 149 4.72 -3.06 -0.02
C GLN A 149 4.97 -2.48 1.38
N TYR A 150 3.97 -2.55 2.28
CA TYR A 150 4.10 -2.03 3.64
C TYR A 150 5.20 -2.72 4.45
N PRO A 151 5.24 -4.05 4.59
CA PRO A 151 6.33 -4.71 5.30
C PRO A 151 7.69 -4.49 4.62
N ILE A 152 7.77 -4.45 3.28
CA ILE A 152 9.02 -4.16 2.56
C ILE A 152 9.53 -2.76 2.93
N HIS A 153 8.70 -1.72 2.75
CA HIS A 153 9.13 -0.34 2.98
C HIS A 153 9.36 -0.04 4.46
N LEU A 154 8.55 -0.58 5.36
CA LEU A 154 8.78 -0.43 6.79
C LEU A 154 10.08 -1.11 7.22
N PHE A 155 10.39 -2.29 6.69
CA PHE A 155 11.66 -2.97 6.92
C PHE A 155 12.85 -2.16 6.38
N LEU A 156 12.75 -1.61 5.16
CA LEU A 156 13.79 -0.77 4.56
C LEU A 156 14.07 0.48 5.40
N ASN A 157 13.02 1.15 5.90
CA ASN A 157 13.17 2.30 6.79
C ASN A 157 13.91 1.94 8.08
N LEU A 158 13.50 0.84 8.74
CA LEU A 158 14.09 0.40 10.02
C LEU A 158 15.52 -0.15 9.87
N ARG A 159 15.87 -0.72 8.72
CA ARG A 159 17.17 -1.36 8.50
C ARG A 159 18.21 -0.42 7.90
N PHE A 160 17.79 0.47 7.02
CA PHE A 160 18.67 1.36 6.26
C PHE A 160 18.38 2.82 6.60
N SER A 161 17.49 3.47 5.87
CA SER A 161 17.05 4.85 6.14
C SER A 161 15.76 5.17 5.38
N GLN A 162 15.13 6.27 5.78
CA GLN A 162 13.94 6.80 5.09
C GLN A 162 14.24 7.14 3.63
N SER A 163 15.40 7.75 3.36
CA SER A 163 15.82 8.14 2.00
C SER A 163 16.00 6.93 1.08
N VAL A 164 16.57 5.82 1.58
CA VAL A 164 16.71 4.56 0.83
C VAL A 164 15.35 3.99 0.51
N SER A 165 14.45 3.93 1.47
CA SER A 165 13.08 3.41 1.25
C SER A 165 12.32 4.24 0.22
N MET A 166 12.38 5.58 0.33
CA MET A 166 11.71 6.47 -0.62
C MET A 166 12.31 6.37 -2.04
N GLY A 167 13.64 6.30 -2.16
CA GLY A 167 14.31 6.09 -3.44
C GLY A 167 13.89 4.79 -4.12
N ILE A 168 13.81 3.69 -3.35
CA ILE A 168 13.28 2.41 -3.84
C ILE A 168 11.81 2.55 -4.25
N GLY A 169 10.99 3.27 -3.47
CA GLY A 169 9.58 3.54 -3.80
C GLY A 169 9.40 4.25 -5.15
N VAL A 170 10.24 5.24 -5.45
CA VAL A 170 10.26 5.92 -6.76
C VAL A 170 10.63 4.94 -7.88
N ILE A 171 11.69 4.17 -7.71
CA ILE A 171 12.12 3.16 -8.71
C ILE A 171 11.01 2.14 -8.94
N GLN A 172 10.37 1.66 -7.89
CA GLN A 172 9.24 0.72 -7.98
C GLN A 172 8.03 1.31 -8.71
N SER A 173 7.71 2.60 -8.51
CA SER A 173 6.64 3.28 -9.25
C SER A 173 6.95 3.36 -10.76
N VAL A 174 8.19 3.69 -11.11
CA VAL A 174 8.63 3.69 -12.53
C VAL A 174 8.58 2.28 -13.12
N LEU A 175 9.02 1.27 -12.38
CA LEU A 175 8.91 -0.13 -12.81
C LEU A 175 7.45 -0.56 -12.98
N ALA A 176 6.54 -0.17 -12.08
CA ALA A 176 5.12 -0.46 -12.20
C ALA A 176 4.53 0.12 -13.50
N ALA A 177 4.97 1.34 -13.89
CA ALA A 177 4.58 1.95 -15.17
C ALA A 177 5.07 1.17 -16.39
N LEU A 178 6.26 0.60 -16.34
CA LEU A 178 6.77 -0.25 -17.41
C LEU A 178 6.05 -1.60 -17.44
N LEU A 179 5.78 -2.17 -16.27
CA LEU A 179 5.19 -3.49 -16.14
C LEU A 179 3.69 -3.57 -16.46
N ILE A 180 2.97 -2.45 -16.55
CA ILE A 180 1.59 -2.44 -17.05
C ILE A 180 1.54 -2.58 -18.57
N THR A 181 2.61 -2.27 -19.27
CA THR A 181 2.72 -2.39 -20.73
C THR A 181 3.02 -3.84 -21.14
N GLY A 182 3.06 -4.09 -22.46
CA GLY A 182 3.45 -5.40 -23.01
C GLY A 182 4.84 -5.90 -22.57
N LEU A 183 5.73 -5.00 -22.13
CA LEU A 183 7.04 -5.36 -21.58
C LEU A 183 6.93 -6.14 -20.25
N GLY A 184 5.84 -5.97 -19.54
CA GLY A 184 5.59 -6.67 -18.28
C GLY A 184 5.01 -8.06 -18.42
N GLU A 185 4.58 -8.50 -19.60
CA GLU A 185 3.94 -9.81 -19.78
C GLU A 185 4.90 -10.96 -19.40
N GLY A 186 4.40 -11.86 -18.52
CA GLY A 186 5.17 -12.99 -17.97
C GLY A 186 6.17 -12.64 -16.86
N ILE A 187 6.44 -11.36 -16.59
CA ILE A 187 7.42 -10.90 -15.59
C ILE A 187 6.73 -10.22 -14.40
N TRP A 188 5.62 -9.52 -14.62
CA TRP A 188 4.95 -8.71 -13.61
C TRP A 188 4.57 -9.49 -12.35
N GLN A 189 4.28 -10.78 -12.49
CA GLN A 189 3.88 -11.67 -11.39
C GLN A 189 4.97 -11.79 -10.32
N PHE A 190 6.24 -11.65 -10.68
CA PHE A 190 7.39 -11.76 -9.78
C PHE A 190 7.77 -10.44 -9.10
N LEU A 191 7.19 -9.32 -9.55
CA LEU A 191 7.54 -7.98 -9.08
C LEU A 191 6.38 -7.34 -8.29
N PRO A 192 6.47 -7.32 -6.94
CA PRO A 192 5.39 -6.82 -6.07
C PRO A 192 4.94 -5.39 -6.36
N CYS A 193 5.81 -4.56 -6.93
CA CYS A 193 5.48 -3.17 -7.25
C CYS A 193 4.39 -3.03 -8.33
N SER A 194 4.22 -4.03 -9.19
CA SER A 194 3.23 -4.01 -10.26
C SER A 194 1.87 -4.59 -9.87
N TRP A 195 1.76 -5.28 -8.73
CA TRP A 195 0.54 -6.03 -8.40
C TRP A 195 -0.70 -5.16 -8.25
N SER A 196 -0.58 -4.00 -7.62
CA SER A 196 -1.72 -3.07 -7.47
C SER A 196 -2.27 -2.64 -8.82
N ILE A 197 -1.41 -2.17 -9.72
CA ILE A 197 -1.81 -1.70 -11.05
C ILE A 197 -2.29 -2.85 -11.95
N ARG A 198 -1.66 -4.01 -11.89
CA ARG A 198 -2.06 -5.19 -12.66
C ARG A 198 -3.38 -5.79 -12.19
N PHE A 199 -3.61 -5.91 -10.87
CA PHE A 199 -4.87 -6.43 -10.36
C PHE A 199 -6.06 -5.54 -10.75
N SER A 200 -5.92 -4.22 -10.71
CA SER A 200 -6.96 -3.32 -11.19
C SER A 200 -7.24 -3.50 -12.69
N ALA A 201 -6.19 -3.63 -13.51
CA ALA A 201 -6.32 -3.88 -14.94
C ALA A 201 -6.98 -5.24 -15.25
N GLU A 202 -6.62 -6.30 -14.51
CA GLU A 202 -7.24 -7.63 -14.69
C GLU A 202 -8.72 -7.66 -14.26
N ILE A 203 -9.12 -6.87 -13.25
CA ILE A 203 -10.53 -6.72 -12.87
C ILE A 203 -11.31 -6.03 -14.00
N LEU A 204 -10.75 -4.97 -14.60
CA LEU A 204 -11.36 -4.30 -15.76
C LEU A 204 -11.49 -5.23 -16.97
N LYS A 205 -10.43 -5.99 -17.30
CA LYS A 205 -10.48 -7.00 -18.36
C LYS A 205 -11.58 -8.03 -18.10
N ARG A 206 -11.70 -8.55 -16.87
CA ARG A 206 -12.74 -9.48 -16.47
C ARG A 206 -14.14 -8.90 -16.68
N PHE A 207 -14.35 -7.66 -16.29
CA PHE A 207 -15.62 -6.95 -16.49
C PHE A 207 -15.99 -6.85 -17.98
N LEU A 208 -15.00 -6.67 -18.85
CA LEU A 208 -15.17 -6.64 -20.32
C LEU A 208 -15.28 -8.03 -20.96
N GLY A 209 -15.29 -9.12 -20.18
CA GLY A 209 -15.36 -10.50 -20.70
C GLY A 209 -14.07 -11.01 -21.33
N LEU A 210 -12.95 -10.32 -21.12
CA LEU A 210 -11.63 -10.72 -21.61
C LEU A 210 -10.98 -11.74 -20.67
N GLY A 211 -10.07 -12.55 -21.19
CA GLY A 211 -9.29 -13.50 -20.38
C GLY A 211 -8.44 -12.78 -19.33
N THR A 212 -8.34 -13.33 -18.13
CA THR A 212 -7.62 -12.75 -17.00
C THR A 212 -6.55 -13.68 -16.46
N ASP A 213 -5.39 -13.12 -16.09
CA ASP A 213 -4.32 -13.81 -15.36
C ASP A 213 -3.96 -13.04 -14.10
N PHE A 214 -4.40 -13.54 -12.96
CA PHE A 214 -4.12 -12.91 -11.67
C PHE A 214 -2.79 -13.36 -11.04
N GLY A 215 -2.06 -14.30 -11.62
CA GLY A 215 -0.80 -14.80 -11.04
C GLY A 215 -0.91 -15.24 -9.57
N ARG A 216 -2.05 -15.73 -9.13
CA ARG A 216 -2.44 -15.92 -7.71
C ARG A 216 -1.46 -16.75 -6.90
N VAL A 217 -0.93 -17.82 -7.50
CA VAL A 217 0.00 -18.72 -6.80
C VAL A 217 1.33 -18.02 -6.54
N ILE A 218 1.88 -17.32 -7.55
CA ILE A 218 3.15 -16.59 -7.44
C ILE A 218 3.03 -15.46 -6.44
N PHE A 219 1.93 -14.68 -6.50
CA PHE A 219 1.61 -13.65 -5.52
C PHE A 219 1.66 -14.19 -4.09
N GLY A 220 0.96 -15.30 -3.83
CA GLY A 220 0.92 -15.93 -2.51
C GLY A 220 2.30 -16.38 -2.04
N LEU A 221 3.05 -17.07 -2.88
CA LEU A 221 4.38 -17.59 -2.56
C LEU A 221 5.38 -16.47 -2.24
N ILE A 222 5.42 -15.42 -3.06
CA ILE A 222 6.32 -14.28 -2.83
C ILE A 222 5.93 -13.54 -1.55
N SER A 223 4.63 -13.30 -1.33
CA SER A 223 4.15 -12.61 -0.11
C SER A 223 4.53 -13.37 1.16
N ILE A 224 4.31 -14.68 1.19
CA ILE A 224 4.68 -15.55 2.32
C ILE A 224 6.20 -15.54 2.52
N SER A 225 6.98 -15.68 1.44
CA SER A 225 8.43 -15.70 1.52
C SER A 225 9.02 -14.41 2.07
N VAL A 226 8.55 -13.25 1.59
CA VAL A 226 8.99 -11.94 2.08
C VAL A 226 8.62 -11.74 3.55
N CYS A 227 7.39 -12.07 3.94
CA CYS A 227 6.95 -11.96 5.34
C CYS A 227 7.76 -12.90 6.25
N ALA A 228 8.08 -14.13 5.80
CA ALA A 228 8.90 -15.08 6.54
C ALA A 228 10.34 -14.56 6.71
N ILE A 229 10.97 -14.06 5.65
CA ILE A 229 12.34 -13.51 5.70
C ILE A 229 12.41 -12.33 6.69
N ILE A 230 11.48 -11.40 6.61
CA ILE A 230 11.43 -10.25 7.53
C ILE A 230 11.22 -10.72 8.98
N SER A 231 10.31 -11.68 9.20
CA SER A 231 10.04 -12.22 10.54
C SER A 231 11.25 -12.92 11.13
N LEU A 232 11.94 -13.76 10.36
CA LEU A 232 13.16 -14.45 10.78
C LEU A 232 14.28 -13.46 11.12
N TRP A 233 14.42 -12.38 10.32
CA TRP A 233 15.40 -11.35 10.60
C TRP A 233 15.17 -10.66 11.96
N PHE A 234 13.92 -10.34 12.28
CA PHE A 234 13.58 -9.72 13.58
C PHE A 234 13.76 -10.69 14.74
N GLN A 235 13.44 -11.98 14.58
CA GLN A 235 13.70 -13.01 15.61
C GLN A 235 15.18 -13.12 15.90
N TYR A 236 16.01 -13.31 14.87
CA TYR A 236 17.45 -13.43 15.01
C TYR A 236 18.09 -12.20 15.71
N ARG A 237 17.67 -10.99 15.36
CA ARG A 237 18.13 -9.77 16.03
C ARG A 237 17.69 -9.70 17.49
N GLY A 238 16.48 -10.13 17.82
CA GLY A 238 15.97 -10.19 19.17
C GLY A 238 16.77 -11.15 20.06
N GLU A 239 17.15 -12.30 19.52
CA GLU A 239 17.99 -13.30 20.22
C GLU A 239 19.41 -12.79 20.49
N LEU A 240 20.03 -12.09 19.51
CA LEU A 240 21.36 -11.48 19.70
C LEU A 240 21.34 -10.39 20.78
N ALA A 241 20.29 -9.56 20.82
CA ALA A 241 20.15 -8.55 21.85
C ALA A 241 19.94 -9.15 23.24
N ALA A 242 19.18 -10.23 23.35
CA ALA A 242 19.00 -10.95 24.63
C ALA A 242 20.30 -11.63 25.10
N ALA A 243 21.09 -12.22 24.18
CA ALA A 243 22.35 -12.87 24.52
C ALA A 243 23.42 -11.87 25.02
N SER A 244 23.45 -10.64 24.48
CA SER A 244 24.39 -9.60 24.93
C SER A 244 24.09 -9.09 26.34
N THR A 245 22.82 -9.03 26.74
CA THR A 245 22.40 -8.59 28.10
C THR A 245 22.65 -9.66 29.19
N HIS A 246 22.86 -10.92 28.81
CA HIS A 246 23.21 -12.00 29.75
C HIS A 246 24.74 -12.22 29.88
N ALA A 247 25.54 -11.55 29.06
CA ALA A 247 27.00 -11.64 29.07
C ALA A 247 27.69 -10.54 29.86
N GLU A 248 26.94 -9.52 30.32
CA GLU A 248 27.34 -8.48 31.27
C GLU A 248 26.87 -8.83 32.69
#